data_1e90b2a0e9a78cbf78f0b19fa7afa3fc
#
_entry.id   1e90b2a0e9a78cbf78f0b19fa7afa3fc
#
_cell.length_a   1.000
_cell.length_b   1.000
_cell.length_c   1.000
_cell.angle_alpha   90.00
_cell.angle_beta   90.00
_cell.angle_gamma   90.00
#
_symmetry.space_group_name_H-M   'P 1'
#
loop_
_entity.id
_entity.type
_entity.pdbx_description
1 polymer ?
#
loop_
_entity_poly.entity_id
_entity_poly.type
_entity_poly.pdbx_seq_one_letter_code
_entity_poly.pdbx_strand_id
1 'polypeptide(L)'
;MNLLIISDIHGSVTAFNKAVEAFNRENASLMIICGDYLNHGPRNPLPEGHDTKALAAALNSMKTKICGVRGNCDSEVDQMMLDFPVTEASCRIMLFGSPCCTVFVHHGHLYTPEKAAEITEPGTIIVSGHTHVPVLEYSHERYFVNPGSISLPKENSEPGYAIIETAENGALKEICLKKLDGTKFASISF
;
A
#
# COMPACT_ATOMS: atom_id res chain seq x y z
N MET A 1 2.95 -6.75 15.63
CA MET A 1 3.27 -5.55 14.82
C MET A 1 2.24 -5.43 13.70
N ASN A 2 1.81 -4.21 13.38
CA ASN A 2 0.87 -3.99 12.28
C ASN A 2 1.52 -3.19 11.18
N LEU A 3 1.39 -3.65 9.92
CA LEU A 3 1.78 -2.93 8.72
C LEU A 3 0.51 -2.42 8.05
N LEU A 4 0.40 -1.10 7.85
CA LEU A 4 -0.69 -0.50 7.11
C LEU A 4 -0.26 -0.28 5.66
N ILE A 5 -1.10 -0.65 4.71
CA ILE A 5 -0.81 -0.60 3.27
C ILE A 5 -1.83 0.29 2.58
N ILE A 6 -1.35 1.26 1.83
CA ILE A 6 -2.16 2.14 0.97
C ILE A 6 -1.57 2.20 -0.43
N SER A 7 -2.34 2.70 -1.37
CA SER A 7 -1.90 2.91 -2.75
C SER A 7 -2.68 4.04 -3.43
N ASP A 8 -2.10 4.56 -4.52
CA ASP A 8 -2.81 5.41 -5.48
C ASP A 8 -3.43 6.65 -4.80
N ILE A 9 -2.57 7.46 -4.14
CA ILE A 9 -2.94 8.70 -3.41
C ILE A 9 -3.26 9.83 -4.39
N HIS A 10 -2.53 9.88 -5.51
CA HIS A 10 -2.76 10.81 -6.62
C HIS A 10 -2.89 12.29 -6.23
N GLY A 11 -2.09 12.73 -5.26
CA GLY A 11 -2.06 14.13 -4.85
C GLY A 11 -3.10 14.53 -3.79
N SER A 12 -3.95 13.62 -3.31
CA SER A 12 -4.99 13.91 -2.32
C SER A 12 -4.44 13.98 -0.90
N VAL A 13 -4.21 15.16 -0.38
CA VAL A 13 -3.84 15.36 1.03
C VAL A 13 -4.99 14.96 1.97
N THR A 14 -6.24 15.15 1.55
CA THR A 14 -7.41 14.75 2.34
C THR A 14 -7.45 13.23 2.55
N ALA A 15 -7.25 12.44 1.48
CA ALA A 15 -7.22 10.99 1.58
C ALA A 15 -6.03 10.52 2.42
N PHE A 16 -4.85 11.11 2.24
CA PHE A 16 -3.66 10.77 3.02
C PHE A 16 -3.84 11.07 4.52
N ASN A 17 -4.45 12.19 4.88
CA ASN A 17 -4.74 12.49 6.29
C ASN A 17 -5.66 11.44 6.93
N LYS A 18 -6.68 10.95 6.22
CA LYS A 18 -7.52 9.83 6.67
C LYS A 18 -6.72 8.53 6.82
N ALA A 19 -5.73 8.29 5.93
CA ALA A 19 -4.82 7.15 6.09
C ALA A 19 -3.91 7.29 7.32
N VAL A 20 -3.48 8.51 7.67
CA VAL A 20 -2.73 8.77 8.92
C VAL A 20 -3.61 8.51 10.16
N GLU A 21 -4.89 8.90 10.13
CA GLU A 21 -5.84 8.55 11.19
C GLU A 21 -6.00 7.03 11.32
N ALA A 22 -6.11 6.31 10.20
CA ALA A 22 -6.16 4.85 10.16
C ALA A 22 -4.86 4.24 10.72
N PHE A 23 -3.69 4.76 10.34
CA PHE A 23 -2.38 4.33 10.84
C PHE A 23 -2.31 4.39 12.37
N ASN A 24 -2.80 5.48 12.96
CA ASN A 24 -2.82 5.65 14.41
C ASN A 24 -3.86 4.72 15.07
N ARG A 25 -5.06 4.60 14.50
CA ARG A 25 -6.14 3.73 15.01
C ARG A 25 -5.72 2.25 15.03
N GLU A 26 -5.02 1.80 13.98
CA GLU A 26 -4.54 0.42 13.88
C GLU A 26 -3.24 0.16 14.65
N ASN A 27 -2.69 1.17 15.34
CA ASN A 27 -1.37 1.10 16.00
C ASN A 27 -0.30 0.54 15.06
N ALA A 28 -0.32 0.97 13.79
CA ALA A 28 0.61 0.49 12.79
C ALA A 28 2.04 1.01 13.06
N SER A 29 3.03 0.17 12.79
CA SER A 29 4.45 0.49 12.98
C SER A 29 5.09 1.00 11.70
N LEU A 30 4.58 0.60 10.55
CA LEU A 30 5.06 0.97 9.22
C LEU A 30 3.89 1.18 8.28
N MET A 31 3.95 2.22 7.47
CA MET A 31 3.06 2.46 6.34
C MET A 31 3.76 2.04 5.04
N ILE A 32 3.17 1.12 4.31
CA ILE A 32 3.62 0.71 2.99
C ILE A 32 2.79 1.46 1.96
N ILE A 33 3.45 2.14 1.01
CA ILE A 33 2.79 2.86 -0.07
C ILE A 33 3.17 2.25 -1.40
N CYS A 34 2.18 1.71 -2.11
CA CYS A 34 2.40 0.97 -3.36
C CYS A 34 2.55 1.88 -4.60
N GLY A 35 2.91 3.17 -4.43
CA GLY A 35 3.15 4.10 -5.53
C GLY A 35 1.98 5.04 -5.85
N ASP A 36 2.17 5.85 -6.88
CA ASP A 36 1.27 6.90 -7.36
C ASP A 36 0.96 7.94 -6.26
N TYR A 37 2.02 8.64 -5.82
CA TYR A 37 1.99 9.57 -4.69
C TYR A 37 1.36 10.92 -5.03
N LEU A 38 2.07 11.74 -5.83
CA LEU A 38 1.75 13.16 -6.01
C LEU A 38 0.94 13.45 -7.28
N ASN A 39 1.24 12.74 -8.37
CA ASN A 39 0.64 12.99 -9.66
C ASN A 39 -0.67 12.21 -9.83
N HIS A 40 -1.76 12.92 -10.18
CA HIS A 40 -3.06 12.28 -10.42
C HIS A 40 -3.10 11.40 -11.68
N GLY A 41 -2.11 11.54 -12.60
CA GLY A 41 -2.09 10.89 -13.90
C GLY A 41 -3.06 11.50 -14.90
N PRO A 42 -2.69 11.57 -16.20
CA PRO A 42 -3.47 12.31 -17.20
C PRO A 42 -4.84 11.70 -17.53
N ARG A 43 -5.07 10.45 -17.12
CA ARG A 43 -6.33 9.71 -17.38
C ARG A 43 -7.32 9.77 -16.22
N ASN A 44 -6.90 10.23 -15.05
CA ASN A 44 -7.74 10.29 -13.86
C ASN A 44 -8.27 11.72 -13.66
N PRO A 45 -9.46 11.89 -13.04
CA PRO A 45 -9.87 13.19 -12.53
C PRO A 45 -8.98 13.62 -11.37
N LEU A 46 -8.99 14.91 -11.04
CA LEU A 46 -8.37 15.37 -9.80
C LEU A 46 -9.17 14.83 -8.60
N PRO A 47 -8.52 14.16 -7.64
CA PRO A 47 -9.21 13.70 -6.45
C PRO A 47 -9.60 14.85 -5.52
N GLU A 48 -10.50 14.58 -4.60
CA GLU A 48 -10.85 15.51 -3.53
C GLU A 48 -9.60 15.88 -2.72
N GLY A 49 -9.44 17.17 -2.44
CA GLY A 49 -8.30 17.67 -1.68
C GLY A 49 -6.95 17.49 -2.39
N HIS A 50 -6.93 17.55 -3.74
CA HIS A 50 -5.70 17.51 -4.49
C HIS A 50 -4.84 18.75 -4.20
N ASP A 51 -3.73 18.53 -3.50
CA ASP A 51 -2.69 19.53 -3.20
C ASP A 51 -1.35 18.79 -3.04
N THR A 52 -0.58 18.73 -4.11
CA THR A 52 0.69 18.00 -4.16
C THR A 52 1.73 18.55 -3.18
N LYS A 53 1.74 19.87 -2.96
CA LYS A 53 2.70 20.51 -2.04
C LYS A 53 2.35 20.19 -0.58
N ALA A 54 1.08 20.30 -0.22
CA ALA A 54 0.62 19.95 1.12
C ALA A 54 0.79 18.44 1.39
N LEU A 55 0.49 17.60 0.39
CA LEU A 55 0.70 16.17 0.50
C LEU A 55 2.18 15.80 0.68
N ALA A 56 3.09 16.40 -0.09
CA ALA A 56 4.53 16.16 0.07
C ALA A 56 5.01 16.53 1.49
N ALA A 57 4.55 17.65 2.04
CA ALA A 57 4.86 18.03 3.41
C ALA A 57 4.30 17.01 4.44
N ALA A 58 3.08 16.52 4.25
CA ALA A 58 2.47 15.52 5.12
C ALA A 58 3.21 14.17 5.05
N LEU A 59 3.55 13.69 3.85
CA LEU A 59 4.36 12.48 3.64
C LEU A 59 5.73 12.61 4.31
N ASN A 60 6.43 13.73 4.12
CA ASN A 60 7.75 13.96 4.71
C ASN A 60 7.71 14.01 6.25
N SER A 61 6.60 14.43 6.85
CA SER A 61 6.43 14.38 8.31
C SER A 61 6.41 12.95 8.86
N MET A 62 6.09 11.96 8.01
CA MET A 62 6.04 10.55 8.35
C MET A 62 7.19 9.71 7.73
N LYS A 63 8.19 10.34 7.10
CA LYS A 63 9.24 9.68 6.30
C LYS A 63 9.95 8.50 6.98
N THR A 64 10.10 8.53 8.30
CA THR A 64 10.74 7.44 9.06
C THR A 64 9.82 6.22 9.30
N LYS A 65 8.53 6.36 8.97
CA LYS A 65 7.50 5.33 9.11
C LYS A 65 6.92 4.88 7.78
N ILE A 66 7.49 5.34 6.66
CA ILE A 66 7.05 5.00 5.31
C ILE A 66 8.08 4.11 4.63
N CYS A 67 7.61 3.05 4.00
CA CYS A 67 8.31 2.28 3.00
C CYS A 67 7.47 2.30 1.71
N GLY A 68 8.08 2.67 0.58
CA GLY A 68 7.32 2.83 -0.64
C GLY A 68 8.03 2.32 -1.89
N VAL A 69 7.26 2.19 -2.96
CA VAL A 69 7.73 1.83 -4.29
C VAL A 69 7.21 2.81 -5.33
N ARG A 70 7.83 2.83 -6.52
CA ARG A 70 7.43 3.69 -7.63
C ARG A 70 6.15 3.20 -8.30
N GLY A 71 5.17 4.10 -8.46
CA GLY A 71 4.04 3.91 -9.35
C GLY A 71 4.31 4.38 -10.79
N ASN A 72 3.33 4.20 -11.66
CA ASN A 72 3.46 4.63 -13.06
C ASN A 72 3.30 6.14 -13.26
N CYS A 73 2.71 6.84 -12.31
CA CYS A 73 2.59 8.30 -12.34
C CYS A 73 3.74 9.01 -11.61
N ASP A 74 4.61 8.27 -10.90
CA ASP A 74 5.71 8.83 -10.15
C ASP A 74 6.94 9.07 -11.03
N SER A 75 7.66 10.15 -10.76
CA SER A 75 8.81 10.61 -11.52
C SER A 75 9.98 10.99 -10.61
N GLU A 76 11.11 11.31 -11.22
CA GLU A 76 12.27 11.86 -10.53
C GLU A 76 11.94 13.20 -9.84
N VAL A 77 10.95 13.94 -10.34
CA VAL A 77 10.50 15.20 -9.71
C VAL A 77 9.79 14.91 -8.38
N ASP A 78 9.04 13.81 -8.28
CA ASP A 78 8.42 13.41 -7.01
C ASP A 78 9.49 13.06 -5.97
N GLN A 79 10.57 12.38 -6.38
CA GLN A 79 11.71 12.11 -5.49
C GLN A 79 12.39 13.41 -5.00
N MET A 80 12.39 14.48 -5.79
CA MET A 80 12.94 15.77 -5.34
C MET A 80 12.07 16.44 -4.26
N MET A 81 10.81 16.07 -4.18
CA MET A 81 9.83 16.60 -3.22
C MET A 81 9.70 15.75 -1.95
N LEU A 82 10.10 14.47 -2.02
CA LEU A 82 9.91 13.48 -0.96
C LEU A 82 11.25 13.08 -0.34
N ASP A 83 11.35 13.18 0.99
CA ASP A 83 12.57 12.92 1.78
C ASP A 83 12.79 11.40 2.07
N PHE A 84 12.13 10.51 1.34
CA PHE A 84 12.30 9.06 1.43
C PHE A 84 12.30 8.44 0.03
N PRO A 85 12.86 7.23 -0.18
CA PRO A 85 12.94 6.61 -1.50
C PRO A 85 11.55 6.32 -2.08
N VAL A 86 11.31 6.76 -3.33
CA VAL A 86 10.05 6.53 -4.07
C VAL A 86 10.26 6.07 -5.51
N THR A 87 11.51 5.82 -5.90
CA THR A 87 11.87 5.46 -7.29
C THR A 87 12.13 3.96 -7.51
N GLU A 88 12.15 3.17 -6.43
CA GLU A 88 12.39 1.73 -6.51
C GLU A 88 11.18 0.99 -7.11
N ALA A 89 11.41 0.14 -8.10
CA ALA A 89 10.35 -0.62 -8.77
C ALA A 89 9.64 -1.62 -7.84
N SER A 90 10.34 -2.11 -6.83
CA SER A 90 9.81 -3.04 -5.83
C SER A 90 10.70 -3.08 -4.58
N CYS A 91 10.14 -3.55 -3.48
CA CYS A 91 10.93 -3.87 -2.28
C CYS A 91 10.47 -5.18 -1.63
N ARG A 92 11.31 -5.71 -0.74
CA ARG A 92 10.98 -6.89 0.08
C ARG A 92 11.14 -6.56 1.55
N ILE A 93 10.11 -6.88 2.32
CA ILE A 93 10.09 -6.71 3.78
C ILE A 93 10.03 -8.12 4.39
N MET A 94 10.96 -8.44 5.27
CA MET A 94 11.00 -9.72 5.96
C MET A 94 10.29 -9.59 7.32
N LEU A 95 9.27 -10.42 7.54
CA LEU A 95 8.60 -10.57 8.82
C LEU A 95 9.26 -11.72 9.57
N PHE A 96 10.05 -11.39 10.58
CA PHE A 96 10.79 -12.38 11.36
C PHE A 96 9.88 -13.04 12.39
N GLY A 97 9.12 -14.04 11.93
CA GLY A 97 8.28 -14.91 12.74
C GLY A 97 8.66 -16.38 12.54
N SER A 98 7.87 -17.28 13.09
CA SER A 98 8.01 -18.71 12.82
C SER A 98 6.65 -19.25 12.33
N PRO A 99 6.54 -19.54 11.02
CA PRO A 99 7.53 -19.37 9.96
C PRO A 99 7.84 -17.91 9.59
N CYS A 100 9.02 -17.66 9.03
CA CYS A 100 9.36 -16.36 8.45
C CYS A 100 8.51 -16.11 7.20
N CYS A 101 8.00 -14.91 7.04
CA CYS A 101 7.19 -14.52 5.90
C CYS A 101 7.80 -13.30 5.19
N THR A 102 7.75 -13.30 3.86
CA THR A 102 8.19 -12.17 3.03
C THR A 102 6.98 -11.40 2.51
N VAL A 103 7.05 -10.09 2.58
CA VAL A 103 6.13 -9.18 1.88
C VAL A 103 6.88 -8.63 0.66
N PHE A 104 6.40 -8.93 -0.55
CA PHE A 104 6.91 -8.37 -1.80
C PHE A 104 5.99 -7.25 -2.24
N VAL A 105 6.52 -6.04 -2.30
CA VAL A 105 5.77 -4.82 -2.63
C VAL A 105 6.16 -4.34 -4.02
N HIS A 106 5.18 -4.07 -4.86
CA HIS A 106 5.34 -3.40 -6.15
C HIS A 106 4.08 -2.59 -6.47
N HIS A 107 4.10 -1.75 -7.51
CA HIS A 107 2.91 -0.98 -7.86
C HIS A 107 1.86 -1.80 -8.64
N GLY A 108 2.28 -2.66 -9.54
CA GLY A 108 1.37 -3.46 -10.38
C GLY A 108 1.52 -3.21 -11.90
N HIS A 109 2.11 -2.09 -12.30
CA HIS A 109 2.29 -1.77 -13.73
C HIS A 109 3.45 -2.50 -14.43
N LEU A 110 4.44 -3.02 -13.67
CA LEU A 110 5.60 -3.75 -14.20
C LEU A 110 5.50 -5.27 -14.01
N TYR A 111 4.75 -5.73 -13.03
CA TYR A 111 4.60 -7.14 -12.70
C TYR A 111 3.12 -7.51 -12.72
N THR A 112 2.77 -8.50 -13.54
CA THR A 112 1.46 -9.18 -13.42
C THR A 112 1.47 -10.09 -12.20
N PRO A 113 0.30 -10.56 -11.69
CA PRO A 113 0.25 -11.52 -10.60
C PRO A 113 1.10 -12.78 -10.85
N GLU A 114 1.06 -13.33 -12.09
CA GLU A 114 1.83 -14.51 -12.48
C GLU A 114 3.33 -14.23 -12.39
N LYS A 115 3.77 -13.08 -12.94
CA LYS A 115 5.18 -12.68 -12.91
C LYS A 115 5.67 -12.45 -11.48
N ALA A 116 4.86 -11.85 -10.63
CA ALA A 116 5.19 -11.66 -9.23
C ALA A 116 5.29 -13.01 -8.48
N ALA A 117 4.42 -13.97 -8.82
CA ALA A 117 4.49 -15.33 -8.27
C ALA A 117 5.75 -16.08 -8.72
N GLU A 118 6.18 -15.95 -9.99
CA GLU A 118 7.40 -16.59 -10.51
C GLU A 118 8.69 -16.16 -9.79
N ILE A 119 8.74 -14.91 -9.32
CA ILE A 119 9.96 -14.32 -8.72
C ILE A 119 9.92 -14.29 -7.17
N THR A 120 8.92 -14.92 -6.58
CA THR A 120 8.74 -14.99 -5.12
C THR A 120 8.54 -16.44 -4.67
N GLU A 121 8.91 -16.72 -3.41
CA GLU A 121 8.73 -18.05 -2.81
C GLU A 121 7.27 -18.31 -2.41
N PRO A 122 6.81 -19.58 -2.35
CA PRO A 122 5.52 -19.92 -1.75
C PRO A 122 5.35 -19.32 -0.36
N GLY A 123 4.11 -18.90 -0.03
CA GLY A 123 3.78 -18.23 1.23
C GLY A 123 4.11 -16.73 1.25
N THR A 124 4.70 -16.16 0.19
CA THR A 124 4.93 -14.70 0.10
C THR A 124 3.61 -13.93 0.04
N ILE A 125 3.55 -12.81 0.75
CA ILE A 125 2.49 -11.83 0.62
C ILE A 125 2.90 -10.84 -0.48
N ILE A 126 2.21 -10.85 -1.61
CA ILE A 126 2.44 -9.96 -2.75
C ILE A 126 1.49 -8.78 -2.65
N VAL A 127 2.04 -7.60 -2.48
CA VAL A 127 1.27 -6.36 -2.30
C VAL A 127 1.40 -5.48 -3.52
N SER A 128 0.28 -5.00 -4.05
CA SER A 128 0.26 -4.13 -5.23
C SER A 128 -0.81 -3.03 -5.14
N GLY A 129 -0.83 -2.12 -6.11
CA GLY A 129 -1.83 -1.07 -6.31
C GLY A 129 -2.29 -1.01 -7.76
N HIS A 130 -2.23 0.19 -8.39
CA HIS A 130 -2.41 0.45 -9.83
C HIS A 130 -3.83 0.26 -10.39
N THR A 131 -4.50 -0.83 -10.02
CA THR A 131 -5.85 -1.11 -10.55
C THR A 131 -6.92 -0.24 -9.93
N HIS A 132 -6.66 0.29 -8.73
CA HIS A 132 -7.61 1.00 -7.85
C HIS A 132 -8.76 0.12 -7.35
N VAL A 133 -8.65 -1.19 -7.51
CA VAL A 133 -9.64 -2.19 -7.11
C VAL A 133 -9.06 -3.05 -6.00
N PRO A 134 -9.73 -3.19 -4.85
CA PRO A 134 -9.23 -3.99 -3.74
C PRO A 134 -9.25 -5.49 -4.10
N VAL A 135 -8.17 -6.19 -3.72
CA VAL A 135 -8.01 -7.64 -3.90
C VAL A 135 -7.43 -8.24 -2.62
N LEU A 136 -7.99 -9.35 -2.19
CA LEU A 136 -7.41 -10.21 -1.15
C LEU A 136 -7.71 -11.67 -1.51
N GLU A 137 -6.71 -12.37 -2.02
CA GLU A 137 -6.86 -13.75 -2.47
C GLU A 137 -5.62 -14.59 -2.18
N TYR A 138 -5.81 -15.91 -2.09
CA TYR A 138 -4.73 -16.89 -2.08
C TYR A 138 -4.76 -17.66 -3.39
N SER A 139 -3.72 -17.48 -4.20
CA SER A 139 -3.56 -18.20 -5.46
C SER A 139 -2.07 -18.39 -5.77
N HIS A 140 -1.72 -19.38 -6.61
CA HIS A 140 -0.33 -19.69 -6.95
C HIS A 140 0.57 -19.87 -5.70
N GLU A 141 0.00 -20.39 -4.60
CA GLU A 141 0.66 -20.55 -3.30
C GLU A 141 1.16 -19.21 -2.69
N ARG A 142 0.57 -18.06 -3.06
CA ARG A 142 0.87 -16.70 -2.55
C ARG A 142 -0.40 -16.00 -2.11
N TYR A 143 -0.25 -14.99 -1.27
CA TYR A 143 -1.32 -14.08 -0.87
C TYR A 143 -1.21 -12.80 -1.70
N PHE A 144 -2.21 -12.50 -2.52
CA PHE A 144 -2.27 -11.26 -3.29
C PHE A 144 -3.12 -10.25 -2.56
N VAL A 145 -2.54 -9.08 -2.32
CA VAL A 145 -3.15 -7.99 -1.55
C VAL A 145 -3.08 -6.71 -2.37
N ASN A 146 -4.23 -6.12 -2.66
CA ASN A 146 -4.34 -4.79 -3.21
C ASN A 146 -5.31 -4.00 -2.32
N PRO A 147 -4.89 -2.87 -1.70
CA PRO A 147 -5.80 -2.09 -0.87
C PRO A 147 -6.84 -1.30 -1.68
N GLY A 148 -6.74 -1.28 -3.01
CA GLY A 148 -7.42 -0.31 -3.86
C GLY A 148 -6.77 1.06 -3.81
N SER A 149 -7.46 2.09 -4.28
CA SER A 149 -7.00 3.47 -4.15
C SER A 149 -7.63 4.16 -2.94
N ILE A 150 -6.84 4.94 -2.19
CA ILE A 150 -7.37 5.72 -1.07
C ILE A 150 -8.08 7.01 -1.52
N SER A 151 -7.94 7.42 -2.79
CA SER A 151 -8.49 8.68 -3.30
C SER A 151 -9.39 8.53 -4.53
N LEU A 152 -9.10 7.55 -5.39
CA LEU A 152 -9.76 7.34 -6.68
C LEU A 152 -10.17 5.87 -6.87
N PRO A 153 -11.01 5.30 -5.99
CA PRO A 153 -11.45 3.90 -6.11
C PRO A 153 -12.20 3.65 -7.41
N LYS A 154 -12.11 2.42 -7.95
CA LYS A 154 -12.78 1.97 -9.17
C LYS A 154 -13.73 0.81 -8.89
N GLU A 155 -14.53 0.43 -9.90
CA GLU A 155 -15.46 -0.71 -9.86
C GLU A 155 -16.42 -0.68 -8.66
N ASN A 156 -16.92 0.51 -8.32
CA ASN A 156 -17.81 0.74 -7.17
C ASN A 156 -17.20 0.35 -5.81
N SER A 157 -15.88 0.22 -5.73
CA SER A 157 -15.19 0.06 -4.45
C SER A 157 -15.14 1.38 -3.67
N GLU A 158 -14.88 1.28 -2.38
CA GLU A 158 -14.70 2.45 -1.52
C GLU A 158 -13.22 2.68 -1.21
N PRO A 159 -12.82 3.91 -0.88
CA PRO A 159 -11.46 4.20 -0.41
C PRO A 159 -11.10 3.33 0.79
N GLY A 160 -9.94 2.68 0.74
CA GLY A 160 -9.57 1.72 1.76
C GLY A 160 -8.07 1.54 1.94
N TYR A 161 -7.72 0.64 2.83
CA TYR A 161 -6.35 0.22 3.14
C TYR A 161 -6.31 -1.27 3.49
N ALA A 162 -5.12 -1.85 3.45
CA ALA A 162 -4.91 -3.19 3.98
C ALA A 162 -4.09 -3.15 5.28
N ILE A 163 -4.27 -4.18 6.12
CA ILE A 163 -3.47 -4.42 7.32
C ILE A 163 -2.87 -5.83 7.23
N ILE A 164 -1.57 -5.92 7.50
CA ILE A 164 -0.91 -7.18 7.83
C ILE A 164 -0.63 -7.14 9.33
N GLU A 165 -1.28 -8.02 10.09
CA GLU A 165 -1.11 -8.15 11.54
C GLU A 165 -0.21 -9.34 11.87
N THR A 166 0.81 -9.12 12.74
CA THR A 166 1.63 -10.20 13.28
C THR A 166 1.43 -10.31 14.80
N ALA A 167 1.55 -11.51 15.32
CA ALA A 167 1.61 -11.79 16.74
C ALA A 167 2.91 -11.25 17.37
N GLU A 168 3.05 -11.31 18.70
CA GLU A 168 4.26 -10.84 19.42
C GLU A 168 5.52 -11.60 19.02
N ASN A 169 5.39 -12.89 18.71
CA ASN A 169 6.49 -13.74 18.19
C ASN A 169 6.80 -13.50 16.71
N GLY A 170 6.16 -12.51 16.06
CA GLY A 170 6.34 -12.16 14.65
C GLY A 170 5.58 -13.06 13.67
N ALA A 171 4.89 -14.12 14.12
CA ALA A 171 4.09 -14.97 13.24
C ALA A 171 2.93 -14.17 12.63
N LEU A 172 2.62 -14.45 11.36
CA LEU A 172 1.48 -13.85 10.67
C LEU A 172 0.18 -14.26 11.36
N LYS A 173 -0.70 -13.32 11.61
CA LYS A 173 -1.97 -13.52 12.30
C LYS A 173 -3.17 -13.28 11.40
N GLU A 174 -3.19 -12.16 10.70
CA GLU A 174 -4.27 -11.79 9.80
C GLU A 174 -3.77 -10.86 8.69
N ILE A 175 -4.36 -11.00 7.51
CA ILE A 175 -4.32 -9.97 6.47
C ILE A 175 -5.75 -9.53 6.26
N CYS A 176 -6.05 -8.24 6.29
CA CYS A 176 -7.40 -7.77 6.06
C CYS A 176 -7.46 -6.49 5.24
N LEU A 177 -8.58 -6.29 4.54
CA LEU A 177 -8.94 -5.07 3.86
C LEU A 177 -10.00 -4.32 4.67
N LYS A 178 -9.80 -3.02 4.82
CA LYS A 178 -10.68 -2.13 5.57
C LYS A 178 -10.98 -0.86 4.78
N LYS A 179 -12.17 -0.32 4.96
CA LYS A 179 -12.53 1.03 4.55
C LYS A 179 -11.81 2.06 5.43
N LEU A 180 -11.72 3.30 4.97
CA LEU A 180 -11.06 4.37 5.75
C LEU A 180 -11.70 4.63 7.12
N ASP A 181 -12.97 4.28 7.32
CA ASP A 181 -13.64 4.34 8.63
C ASP A 181 -13.24 3.22 9.59
N GLY A 182 -12.49 2.22 9.11
CA GLY A 182 -12.05 1.04 9.86
C GLY A 182 -12.93 -0.21 9.70
N THR A 183 -14.02 -0.11 8.95
CA THR A 183 -14.90 -1.26 8.67
C THR A 183 -14.15 -2.31 7.83
N LYS A 184 -13.96 -3.51 8.41
CA LYS A 184 -13.35 -4.65 7.73
C LYS A 184 -14.36 -5.29 6.77
N PHE A 185 -13.93 -5.55 5.53
CA PHE A 185 -14.79 -6.18 4.52
C PHE A 185 -14.19 -7.46 3.88
N ALA A 186 -12.90 -7.72 4.08
CA ALA A 186 -12.27 -8.98 3.68
C ALA A 186 -11.12 -9.32 4.64
N SER A 187 -10.89 -10.62 4.90
CA SER A 187 -9.74 -11.07 5.70
C SER A 187 -9.36 -12.53 5.43
N ILE A 188 -8.06 -12.81 5.66
CA ILE A 188 -7.48 -14.15 5.72
C ILE A 188 -6.77 -14.26 7.07
N SER A 189 -7.12 -15.27 7.87
CA SER A 189 -6.50 -15.57 9.17
C SER A 189 -5.53 -16.75 9.07
N PHE A 190 -4.51 -16.81 9.96
CA PHE A 190 -3.41 -17.78 9.97
C PHE A 190 -3.32 -18.53 11.30
#